data_a8bcf03d50ce747d2e1bc735e0dbef95
#
_entry.id   a8bcf03d50ce747d2e1bc735e0dbef95
#
_cell.length_a   1.000
_cell.length_b   1.000
_cell.length_c   1.000
_cell.angle_alpha   90.00
_cell.angle_beta   90.00
_cell.angle_gamma   90.00
#
_symmetry.space_group_name_H-M   'P 1'
#
loop_
_entity.id
_entity.type
_entity.pdbx_description
1 polymer ?
#
loop_
_entity_poly.entity_id
_entity_poly.type
_entity_poly.pdbx_seq_one_letter_code
_entity_poly.pdbx_strand_id
1 'polypeptide(L)' 'MAKALYGHVGSAPDKRMLDEVTRLRSRVSALEFEITRLRAENDRLAAAAAEADDILRLTEPALT' A
#
# COMPACT_ATOMS: atom_id res chain seq x y z
N MET A 1 41.89 18.51 9.07
CA MET A 1 41.88 17.90 9.78
C MET A 1 40.80 17.24 10.44
N ALA A 2 40.45 17.58 11.50
CA ALA A 2 39.38 16.89 12.19
C ALA A 2 38.13 16.91 11.42
N LYS A 3 37.82 17.97 10.83
CA LYS A 3 36.61 18.05 10.13
C LYS A 3 36.56 17.02 9.07
N ALA A 4 37.59 16.77 8.46
CA ALA A 4 37.55 15.79 7.43
C ALA A 4 37.23 14.44 8.02
N LEU A 5 37.79 14.22 9.15
CA LEU A 5 37.55 12.96 9.76
C LEU A 5 36.11 12.73 10.08
N TYR A 6 35.57 13.62 10.82
CA TYR A 6 34.22 13.34 11.20
C TYR A 6 33.33 13.42 10.04
N GLY A 7 33.72 14.17 9.08
CA GLY A 7 32.88 14.25 7.93
C GLY A 7 32.73 12.92 7.31
N HIS A 8 33.83 12.31 7.02
CA HIS A 8 33.70 11.13 6.28
C HIS A 8 33.24 10.00 7.13
N VAL A 9 33.51 10.08 8.35
CA VAL A 9 33.05 9.03 9.17
C VAL A 9 31.56 9.01 9.20
N GLY A 10 31.00 10.09 9.61
CA GLY A 10 29.59 10.08 9.71
C GLY A 10 28.97 9.92 8.39
N SER A 11 29.59 10.51 7.44
CA SER A 11 28.95 10.46 6.18
C SER A 11 29.14 9.17 5.49
N ALA A 12 29.98 8.37 5.97
CA ALA A 12 30.18 7.17 5.25
C ALA A 12 29.17 6.15 5.68
N PRO A 13 27.97 6.35 5.36
CA PRO A 13 26.97 5.37 5.67
C PRO A 13 27.37 4.27 4.79
N ASP A 14 27.52 3.15 5.26
CA ASP A 14 27.88 2.12 4.47
C ASP A 14 26.98 2.01 3.32
N LYS A 15 27.53 1.56 2.23
CA LYS A 15 26.77 1.34 1.06
C LYS A 15 25.66 0.35 1.32
N ARG A 16 25.92 -0.58 2.16
CA ARG A 16 24.92 -1.58 2.50
C ARG A 16 23.71 -0.91 3.14
N MET A 17 23.95 0.07 3.98
CA MET A 17 22.86 0.76 4.62
C MET A 17 22.04 1.53 3.60
N LEU A 18 22.70 2.16 2.65
CA LEU A 18 22.00 2.87 1.60
C LEU A 18 21.19 1.91 0.73
N ASP A 19 21.75 0.78 0.44
CA ASP A 19 21.04 -0.21 -0.34
C ASP A 19 19.84 -0.71 0.42
N GLU A 20 19.98 -0.86 1.71
CA GLU A 20 18.88 -1.31 2.52
C GLU A 20 17.76 -0.29 2.54
N VAL A 21 18.11 0.99 2.68
CA VAL A 21 17.11 2.04 2.68
C VAL A 21 16.38 2.07 1.35
N THR A 22 17.12 1.96 0.27
CA THR A 22 16.52 1.99 -1.05
C THR A 22 15.57 0.80 -1.22
N ARG A 23 15.98 -0.35 -0.75
CA ARG A 23 15.16 -1.53 -0.88
C ARG A 23 13.90 -1.41 -0.05
N LEU A 24 14.04 -0.86 1.16
CA LEU A 24 12.88 -0.70 2.02
C LEU A 24 11.91 0.31 1.45
N ARG A 25 12.40 1.39 0.90
CA ARG A 25 11.54 2.37 0.29
C ARG A 25 10.79 1.79 -0.88
N SER A 26 11.47 0.99 -1.65
CA SER A 26 10.85 0.35 -2.79
C SER A 26 9.74 -0.58 -2.31
N ARG A 27 10.00 -1.28 -1.23
CA ARG A 27 9.03 -2.19 -0.69
C ARG A 27 7.82 -1.46 -0.14
N VAL A 28 8.06 -0.36 0.55
CA VAL A 28 6.95 0.43 1.08
C VAL A 28 6.10 0.96 -0.06
N SER A 29 6.74 1.42 -1.12
CA SER A 29 6.01 1.92 -2.25
C SER A 29 5.16 0.82 -2.88
N ALA A 30 5.70 -0.36 -3.00
CA ALA A 30 4.96 -1.48 -3.55
C ALA A 30 3.78 -1.86 -2.68
N LEU A 31 3.98 -1.81 -1.36
CA LEU A 31 2.91 -2.15 -0.45
C LEU A 31 1.81 -1.10 -0.48
N GLU A 32 2.17 0.16 -0.58
CA GLU A 32 1.18 1.21 -0.67
C GLU A 32 0.35 1.05 -1.93
N PHE A 33 1.00 0.65 -3.00
CA PHE A 33 0.31 0.44 -4.24
C PHE A 33 -0.66 -0.72 -4.10
N GLU A 34 -0.23 -1.76 -3.42
CA GLU A 34 -1.06 -2.91 -3.20
C GLU A 34 -2.26 -2.57 -2.34
N ILE A 35 -2.06 -1.75 -1.31
CA ILE A 35 -3.15 -1.35 -0.45
C ILE A 35 -4.19 -0.57 -1.24
N THR A 36 -3.74 0.34 -2.10
CA THR A 36 -4.65 1.11 -2.91
C THR A 36 -5.46 0.18 -3.82
N ARG A 37 -4.81 -0.79 -4.40
CA ARG A 37 -5.46 -1.73 -5.29
C ARG A 37 -6.49 -2.56 -4.54
N LEU A 38 -6.12 -3.01 -3.36
CA LEU A 38 -7.03 -3.84 -2.57
C LEU A 38 -8.23 -3.05 -2.08
N ARG A 39 -8.02 -1.79 -1.74
CA ARG A 39 -9.14 -0.96 -1.32
C ARG A 39 -10.11 -0.74 -2.47
N ALA A 40 -9.57 -0.51 -3.66
CA ALA A 40 -10.43 -0.33 -4.81
C ALA A 40 -11.20 -1.60 -5.09
N GLU A 41 -10.56 -2.74 -4.94
CA GLU A 41 -11.21 -4.01 -5.14
C GLU A 41 -12.29 -4.21 -4.10
N ASN A 42 -12.01 -3.88 -2.86
CA ASN A 42 -13.00 -4.02 -1.80
C ASN A 42 -14.20 -3.14 -2.05
N ASP A 43 -13.97 -1.91 -2.48
CA ASP A 43 -15.06 -1.01 -2.77
C ASP A 43 -15.90 -1.54 -3.91
N ARG A 44 -15.25 -2.11 -4.91
CA ARG A 44 -15.97 -2.64 -6.04
C ARG A 44 -16.82 -3.85 -5.62
N LEU A 45 -16.26 -4.68 -4.79
CA LEU A 45 -16.99 -5.86 -4.33
C LEU A 45 -18.15 -5.45 -3.42
N ALA A 46 -17.94 -4.45 -2.59
CA ALA A 46 -19.01 -3.99 -1.72
C ALA A 46 -20.13 -3.39 -2.55
N ALA A 47 -19.80 -2.66 -3.59
CA ALA A 47 -20.82 -2.08 -4.45
C ALA A 47 -21.57 -3.17 -5.18
N ALA A 48 -20.88 -4.20 -5.62
CA ALA A 48 -21.52 -5.29 -6.32
C ALA A 48 -22.44 -6.06 -5.38
N ALA A 49 -22.00 -6.22 -4.14
CA ALA A 49 -22.82 -6.93 -3.17
C ALA A 49 -24.07 -6.13 -2.84
N ALA A 50 -23.93 -4.81 -2.73
CA ALA A 50 -25.07 -3.98 -2.45
C ALA A 50 -26.06 -4.02 -3.61
N GLU A 51 -25.54 -4.05 -4.82
CA GLU A 51 -26.40 -4.12 -5.98
C GLU A 51 -27.15 -5.43 -6.02
N ALA A 52 -26.46 -6.51 -5.72
CA ALA A 52 -27.10 -7.82 -5.70
C ALA A 52 -28.18 -7.89 -4.63
N ASP A 53 -27.91 -7.24 -3.50
CA ASP A 53 -28.87 -7.22 -2.42
C ASP A 53 -30.11 -6.45 -2.83
N ASP A 54 -29.92 -5.34 -3.55
CA ASP A 54 -31.04 -4.57 -4.01
C ASP A 54 -31.89 -5.35 -4.99
N ILE A 55 -31.26 -6.10 -5.85
CA ILE A 55 -31.99 -6.92 -6.80
C ILE A 55 -32.79 -7.96 -6.08
N LEU A 56 -32.23 -8.55 -5.05
CA LEU A 56 -32.95 -9.54 -4.27
C LEU A 56 -34.16 -8.93 -3.58
N ARG A 57 -34.01 -7.70 -3.10
CA ARG A 57 -35.14 -7.05 -2.45
C ARG A 57 -36.23 -6.72 -3.43
N LEU A 58 -35.85 -6.42 -4.65
CA LEU A 58 -36.86 -6.12 -5.65
C LEU A 58 -37.68 -7.34 -6.00
N THR A 59 -37.08 -8.51 -5.95
CA THR A 59 -37.81 -9.72 -6.27
C THR A 59 -38.51 -10.34 -5.09
N GLU A 60 -38.01 -10.07 -3.90
CA GLU A 60 -38.50 -10.66 -2.72
C GLU A 60 -39.97 -10.36 -2.47
N PRO A 61 -40.39 -9.10 -2.53
CA PRO A 61 -41.78 -8.78 -2.27
C PRO A 61 -42.72 -9.50 -3.20
N ALA A 62 -42.29 -9.83 -4.35
CA ALA A 62 -43.15 -10.50 -5.29
C ALA A 62 -43.50 -11.86 -4.81
N LEU A 63 -42.75 -12.39 -3.89
CA LEU A 63 -43.01 -13.72 -3.38
C LEU A 63 -44.09 -13.74 -2.31
N THR A 64 -44.29 -12.63 -1.68
CA THR A 64 -45.30 -12.58 -0.65
C THR A 64 -46.60 -12.16 -1.23
#